data_4b4f837b1a40d55edc8b3e92ebd5184b
#
_entry.id   4b4f837b1a40d55edc8b3e92ebd5184b
#
_cell.length_a   1.000
_cell.length_b   1.000
_cell.length_c   1.000
_cell.angle_alpha   90.00
_cell.angle_beta   90.00
_cell.angle_gamma   90.00
#
_symmetry.space_group_name_H-M   'P 1'
#
loop_
_entity.id
_entity.type
_entity.pdbx_description
1 polymer ?
#
loop_
_entity_poly.entity_id
_entity_poly.type
_entity_poly.pdbx_seq_one_letter_code
_entity_poly.pdbx_strand_id
1 'polypeptide(L)'
;MPNSSSISEFLLLALADTQQLQLLHFWLLLAIYLAALLGNGLISTAVIFFLFLLGAEYSILTIMAYDRYVAICKPLHYGTLLGSRACVSMAAAAWGSGVLHAVLHTATLFSLPLCQGNAVDQFFCEIPQILKLSCSGAYLREFGLILFSAFIFFGCFVFIVVSYVQIFRAVLRMPSEQGRHKAFSTCLPHLAVVSLFVSTAMFAYLKPPSFSSPSLDLVVAVLYTVVPPVMNPVIYSMRNQEIKQALRKLFGDTLLRHQ
;
A
#
# COMPACT_ATOMS: atom_id res chain seq x y z
N MET A 1 -59.32 -1.11 31.91
CA MET A 1 -58.21 -0.42 31.29
C MET A 1 -56.96 -0.74 32.10
N PRO A 2 -55.96 -1.49 31.63
CA PRO A 2 -54.77 -1.73 32.40
C PRO A 2 -53.91 -0.47 32.35
N ASN A 3 -53.49 -0.01 33.54
CA ASN A 3 -52.54 1.11 33.73
C ASN A 3 -51.25 0.80 33.01
N SER A 4 -50.90 1.59 32.00
CA SER A 4 -49.57 1.64 31.41
C SER A 4 -48.64 2.34 32.40
N SER A 5 -48.01 1.58 33.28
CA SER A 5 -46.90 2.06 34.07
C SER A 5 -45.72 2.26 33.10
N SER A 6 -45.44 3.51 32.74
CA SER A 6 -44.21 3.86 32.02
C SER A 6 -43.01 3.53 32.91
N ILE A 7 -42.16 2.64 32.46
CA ILE A 7 -40.87 2.35 33.11
C ILE A 7 -40.03 3.62 32.96
N SER A 8 -39.90 4.39 34.03
CA SER A 8 -39.11 5.65 34.08
C SER A 8 -37.72 5.50 34.68
N GLU A 9 -37.40 4.33 35.24
CA GLU A 9 -36.13 4.08 35.90
C GLU A 9 -35.57 2.72 35.54
N PHE A 10 -34.29 2.69 35.17
CA PHE A 10 -33.52 1.47 35.01
C PHE A 10 -32.65 1.24 36.24
N LEU A 11 -32.86 0.15 36.94
CA LEU A 11 -32.03 -0.30 38.04
C LEU A 11 -30.87 -1.11 37.48
N LEU A 12 -29.65 -0.59 37.59
CA LEU A 12 -28.43 -1.34 37.34
C LEU A 12 -28.18 -2.27 38.53
N LEU A 13 -28.36 -3.56 38.31
CA LEU A 13 -28.00 -4.57 39.31
C LEU A 13 -26.47 -4.62 39.47
N ALA A 14 -26.01 -4.70 40.72
CA ALA A 14 -24.58 -4.81 41.00
C ALA A 14 -24.04 -6.13 40.46
N LEU A 15 -22.95 -6.06 39.72
CA LEU A 15 -22.28 -7.23 39.11
C LEU A 15 -21.65 -8.17 40.13
N ALA A 16 -21.54 -7.72 41.39
CA ALA A 16 -20.94 -8.46 42.49
C ALA A 16 -21.43 -7.95 43.84
N ASP A 17 -21.48 -8.82 44.84
CA ASP A 17 -22.04 -8.52 46.15
C ASP A 17 -21.11 -7.78 47.11
N THR A 18 -19.79 -7.72 46.79
CA THR A 18 -18.80 -7.03 47.59
C THR A 18 -18.15 -5.88 46.85
N GLN A 19 -17.89 -4.77 47.56
CA GLN A 19 -17.26 -3.57 46.96
C GLN A 19 -15.88 -3.88 46.36
N GLN A 20 -15.11 -4.78 46.93
CA GLN A 20 -13.79 -5.19 46.41
C GLN A 20 -13.94 -5.93 45.08
N LEU A 21 -14.95 -6.80 44.96
CA LEU A 21 -15.22 -7.54 43.72
C LEU A 21 -15.75 -6.62 42.62
N GLN A 22 -16.55 -5.61 42.97
CA GLN A 22 -17.00 -4.57 42.03
C GLN A 22 -15.84 -3.75 41.49
N LEU A 23 -14.89 -3.34 42.36
CA LEU A 23 -13.67 -2.64 41.92
C LEU A 23 -12.78 -3.50 41.03
N LEU A 24 -12.62 -4.80 41.35
CA LEU A 24 -11.87 -5.73 40.52
C LEU A 24 -12.51 -5.85 39.12
N HIS A 25 -13.82 -6.05 39.05
CA HIS A 25 -14.53 -6.12 37.77
C HIS A 25 -14.43 -4.80 36.98
N PHE A 26 -14.52 -3.66 37.64
CA PHE A 26 -14.36 -2.36 36.99
C PHE A 26 -12.98 -2.23 36.34
N TRP A 27 -11.90 -2.53 37.07
CA TRP A 27 -10.55 -2.42 36.53
C TRP A 27 -10.28 -3.45 35.44
N LEU A 28 -10.79 -4.66 35.55
CA LEU A 28 -10.67 -5.71 34.54
C LEU A 28 -11.40 -5.30 33.25
N LEU A 29 -12.65 -4.85 33.34
CA LEU A 29 -13.41 -4.41 32.19
C LEU A 29 -12.81 -3.17 31.54
N LEU A 30 -12.30 -2.23 32.35
CA LEU A 30 -11.58 -1.07 31.85
C LEU A 30 -10.32 -1.48 31.09
N ALA A 31 -9.54 -2.41 31.63
CA ALA A 31 -8.32 -2.90 30.96
C ALA A 31 -8.64 -3.61 29.65
N ILE A 32 -9.67 -4.45 29.61
CA ILE A 32 -10.16 -5.10 28.37
C ILE A 32 -10.61 -4.06 27.36
N TYR A 33 -11.38 -3.05 27.78
CA TYR A 33 -11.84 -1.98 26.92
C TYR A 33 -10.68 -1.17 26.32
N LEU A 34 -9.72 -0.77 27.15
CA LEU A 34 -8.53 -0.05 26.68
C LEU A 34 -7.68 -0.89 25.73
N ALA A 35 -7.51 -2.19 26.00
CA ALA A 35 -6.81 -3.10 25.11
C ALA A 35 -7.52 -3.26 23.76
N ALA A 36 -8.86 -3.34 23.76
CA ALA A 36 -9.67 -3.39 22.55
C ALA A 36 -9.57 -2.10 21.73
N LEU A 37 -9.65 -0.93 22.39
CA LEU A 37 -9.47 0.37 21.72
C LEU A 37 -8.07 0.50 21.10
N LEU A 38 -7.03 0.10 21.82
CA LEU A 38 -5.66 0.15 21.32
C LEU A 38 -5.47 -0.79 20.12
N GLY A 39 -5.97 -2.04 20.22
CA GLY A 39 -5.91 -3.02 19.15
C GLY A 39 -6.62 -2.54 17.87
N ASN A 40 -7.86 -2.05 18.01
CA ASN A 40 -8.62 -1.52 16.87
C ASN A 40 -7.97 -0.27 16.27
N GLY A 41 -7.39 0.61 17.11
CA GLY A 41 -6.65 1.79 16.67
C GLY A 41 -5.41 1.41 15.86
N LEU A 42 -4.65 0.41 16.28
CA LEU A 42 -3.48 -0.10 15.57
C LEU A 42 -3.85 -0.71 14.22
N ILE A 43 -4.92 -1.54 14.16
CA ILE A 43 -5.40 -2.15 12.93
C ILE A 43 -5.86 -1.07 11.93
N SER A 44 -6.68 -0.11 12.39
CA SER A 44 -7.16 0.99 11.54
C SER A 44 -6.00 1.82 10.99
N THR A 45 -5.02 2.13 11.84
CA THR A 45 -3.83 2.88 11.44
C THR A 45 -3.01 2.10 10.40
N ALA A 46 -2.82 0.80 10.60
CA ALA A 46 -2.10 -0.05 9.65
C ALA A 46 -2.79 -0.09 8.27
N VAL A 47 -4.12 -0.21 8.21
CA VAL A 47 -4.90 -0.18 6.97
C VAL A 47 -4.75 1.16 6.25
N ILE A 48 -4.89 2.28 6.98
CA ILE A 48 -4.75 3.62 6.41
C ILE A 48 -3.36 3.81 5.80
N PHE A 49 -2.30 3.50 6.56
CA PHE A 49 -0.93 3.63 6.07
C PHE A 49 -0.63 2.72 4.89
N PHE A 50 -1.12 1.49 4.91
CA PHE A 50 -0.96 0.56 3.80
C PHE A 50 -1.58 1.11 2.50
N LEU A 51 -2.84 1.51 2.54
CA LEU A 51 -3.54 2.06 1.37
C LEU A 51 -2.91 3.37 0.88
N PHE A 52 -2.47 4.22 1.80
CA PHE A 52 -1.78 5.46 1.49
C PHE A 52 -0.45 5.21 0.76
N LEU A 53 0.41 4.36 1.32
CA LEU A 53 1.71 4.05 0.75
C LEU A 53 1.58 3.35 -0.60
N LEU A 54 0.65 2.40 -0.73
CA LEU A 54 0.38 1.69 -1.98
C LEU A 54 0.00 2.65 -3.11
N GLY A 55 -0.94 3.56 -2.84
CA GLY A 55 -1.39 4.55 -3.83
C GLY A 55 -0.31 5.57 -4.19
N ALA A 56 0.43 6.06 -3.21
CA ALA A 56 1.52 7.01 -3.42
C ALA A 56 2.69 6.37 -4.19
N GLU A 57 3.10 5.14 -3.82
CA GLU A 57 4.18 4.41 -4.48
C GLU A 57 3.88 4.19 -5.97
N TYR A 58 2.68 3.71 -6.30
CA TYR A 58 2.32 3.47 -7.69
C TYR A 58 2.25 4.75 -8.52
N SER A 59 1.77 5.84 -7.93
CA SER A 59 1.78 7.16 -8.56
C SER A 59 3.21 7.66 -8.82
N ILE A 60 4.12 7.47 -7.87
CA ILE A 60 5.53 7.83 -8.02
C ILE A 60 6.19 6.99 -9.13
N LEU A 61 5.94 5.67 -9.18
CA LEU A 61 6.44 4.83 -10.26
C LEU A 61 5.96 5.30 -11.63
N THR A 62 4.72 5.76 -11.74
CA THR A 62 4.17 6.33 -12.98
C THR A 62 4.91 7.62 -13.39
N ILE A 63 5.16 8.52 -12.43
CA ILE A 63 5.93 9.75 -12.65
C ILE A 63 7.38 9.42 -13.07
N MET A 64 7.96 8.41 -12.46
CA MET A 64 9.32 7.97 -12.82
C MET A 64 9.40 7.39 -14.23
N ALA A 65 8.37 6.69 -14.71
CA ALA A 65 8.28 6.26 -16.10
C ALA A 65 8.22 7.47 -17.06
N TYR A 66 7.46 8.51 -16.70
CA TYR A 66 7.41 9.76 -17.45
C TYR A 66 8.78 10.46 -17.46
N ASP A 67 9.45 10.58 -16.32
CA ASP A 67 10.81 11.15 -16.23
C ASP A 67 11.78 10.44 -17.19
N ARG A 68 11.77 9.08 -17.20
CA ARG A 68 12.61 8.30 -18.11
C ARG A 68 12.26 8.54 -19.57
N TYR A 69 10.97 8.60 -19.88
CA TYR A 69 10.52 8.89 -21.22
C TYR A 69 10.99 10.27 -21.70
N VAL A 70 10.83 11.32 -20.90
CA VAL A 70 11.29 12.67 -21.26
C VAL A 70 12.80 12.72 -21.37
N ALA A 71 13.54 12.13 -20.43
CA ALA A 71 14.99 12.14 -20.44
C ALA A 71 15.61 11.45 -21.67
N ILE A 72 14.97 10.41 -22.19
CA ILE A 72 15.52 9.62 -23.31
C ILE A 72 14.93 10.06 -24.65
N CYS A 73 13.61 10.29 -24.70
CA CYS A 73 12.93 10.57 -25.96
C CYS A 73 12.80 12.06 -26.29
N LYS A 74 12.90 12.94 -25.28
CA LYS A 74 12.76 14.40 -25.43
C LYS A 74 13.82 15.19 -24.67
N PRO A 75 15.11 14.88 -24.81
CA PRO A 75 16.19 15.46 -23.97
C PRO A 75 16.26 16.99 -24.07
N LEU A 76 15.99 17.56 -25.23
CA LEU A 76 16.02 19.01 -25.44
C LEU A 76 14.89 19.75 -24.67
N HIS A 77 13.83 19.08 -24.33
CA HIS A 77 12.67 19.64 -23.61
C HIS A 77 12.65 19.23 -22.12
N TYR A 78 13.70 18.55 -21.64
CA TYR A 78 13.71 18.03 -20.28
C TYR A 78 13.52 19.13 -19.23
N GLY A 79 14.27 20.23 -19.33
CA GLY A 79 14.19 21.35 -18.40
C GLY A 79 12.85 22.09 -18.41
N THR A 80 12.15 22.11 -19.54
CA THR A 80 10.83 22.75 -19.66
C THR A 80 9.70 21.86 -19.16
N LEU A 81 9.80 20.54 -19.40
CA LEU A 81 8.77 19.57 -19.01
C LEU A 81 8.91 19.11 -17.55
N LEU A 82 10.14 19.01 -17.06
CA LEU A 82 10.52 18.48 -15.73
C LEU A 82 11.32 19.50 -14.92
N GLY A 83 10.96 20.79 -15.01
CA GLY A 83 11.51 21.82 -14.14
C GLY A 83 11.09 21.60 -12.67
N SER A 84 11.79 22.24 -11.71
CA SER A 84 11.57 22.06 -10.28
C SER A 84 10.12 22.20 -9.85
N ARG A 85 9.38 23.18 -10.44
CA ARG A 85 7.95 23.37 -10.14
C ARG A 85 7.10 22.16 -10.58
N ALA A 86 7.35 21.62 -11.76
CA ALA A 86 6.63 20.45 -12.28
C ALA A 86 6.91 19.21 -11.40
N CYS A 87 8.17 18.98 -11.01
CA CYS A 87 8.54 17.88 -10.13
C CYS A 87 7.86 17.99 -8.76
N VAL A 88 7.84 19.17 -8.16
CA VAL A 88 7.16 19.39 -6.87
C VAL A 88 5.65 19.16 -7.01
N SER A 89 5.03 19.68 -8.07
CA SER A 89 3.59 19.50 -8.31
C SER A 89 3.22 18.03 -8.53
N MET A 90 4.01 17.29 -9.31
CA MET A 90 3.81 15.86 -9.53
C MET A 90 4.01 15.05 -8.25
N ALA A 91 5.04 15.35 -7.46
CA ALA A 91 5.24 14.71 -6.16
C ALA A 91 4.07 14.99 -5.20
N ALA A 92 3.64 16.25 -5.10
CA ALA A 92 2.48 16.62 -4.28
C ALA A 92 1.20 15.92 -4.73
N ALA A 93 0.98 15.80 -6.05
CA ALA A 93 -0.16 15.06 -6.61
C ALA A 93 -0.09 13.56 -6.28
N ALA A 94 1.09 12.93 -6.35
CA ALA A 94 1.28 11.53 -5.99
C ALA A 94 0.96 11.27 -4.51
N TRP A 95 1.50 12.08 -3.61
CA TRP A 95 1.20 11.98 -2.18
C TRP A 95 -0.27 12.28 -1.88
N GLY A 96 -0.83 13.33 -2.50
CA GLY A 96 -2.25 13.69 -2.34
C GLY A 96 -3.20 12.61 -2.85
N SER A 97 -2.88 11.95 -3.98
CA SER A 97 -3.67 10.82 -4.48
C SER A 97 -3.64 9.62 -3.54
N GLY A 98 -2.49 9.33 -2.91
CA GLY A 98 -2.35 8.30 -1.88
C GLY A 98 -3.22 8.59 -0.66
N VAL A 99 -3.18 9.83 -0.15
CA VAL A 99 -4.04 10.26 0.97
C VAL A 99 -5.52 10.10 0.61
N LEU A 100 -5.94 10.60 -0.55
CA LEU A 100 -7.32 10.50 -1.00
C LEU A 100 -7.78 9.04 -1.13
N HIS A 101 -6.96 8.19 -1.73
CA HIS A 101 -7.21 6.75 -1.84
C HIS A 101 -7.40 6.11 -0.46
N ALA A 102 -6.48 6.34 0.46
CA ALA A 102 -6.55 5.80 1.82
C ALA A 102 -7.81 6.26 2.56
N VAL A 103 -8.13 7.56 2.51
CA VAL A 103 -9.30 8.13 3.21
C VAL A 103 -10.59 7.56 2.65
N LEU A 104 -10.75 7.51 1.32
CA LEU A 104 -11.98 7.00 0.69
C LEU A 104 -12.23 5.53 1.03
N HIS A 105 -11.24 4.67 0.84
CA HIS A 105 -11.37 3.25 1.14
C HIS A 105 -11.55 2.99 2.64
N THR A 106 -10.82 3.67 3.50
CA THR A 106 -10.95 3.50 4.95
C THR A 106 -12.32 3.96 5.43
N ALA A 107 -12.78 5.15 5.02
CA ALA A 107 -14.09 5.67 5.41
C ALA A 107 -15.22 4.74 4.97
N THR A 108 -15.15 4.20 3.76
CA THR A 108 -16.17 3.27 3.24
C THR A 108 -16.10 1.94 3.98
N LEU A 109 -14.89 1.40 4.18
CA LEU A 109 -14.68 0.11 4.83
C LEU A 109 -15.20 0.10 6.28
N PHE A 110 -14.89 1.14 7.07
CA PHE A 110 -15.36 1.26 8.44
C PHE A 110 -16.84 1.65 8.57
N SER A 111 -17.47 2.04 7.48
CA SER A 111 -18.93 2.26 7.43
C SER A 111 -19.73 1.00 7.10
N LEU A 112 -19.07 -0.13 6.76
CA LEU A 112 -19.76 -1.37 6.40
C LEU A 112 -20.36 -2.07 7.64
N PRO A 113 -21.65 -2.42 7.62
CA PRO A 113 -22.24 -3.26 8.65
C PRO A 113 -21.73 -4.71 8.47
N LEU A 114 -21.14 -5.27 9.52
CA LEU A 114 -20.64 -6.64 9.53
C LEU A 114 -21.72 -7.57 10.08
N CYS A 115 -22.11 -8.59 9.30
CA CYS A 115 -23.19 -9.54 9.62
C CYS A 115 -22.69 -10.97 9.84
N GLN A 116 -21.49 -11.30 9.41
CA GLN A 116 -20.92 -12.65 9.47
C GLN A 116 -19.80 -12.78 10.52
N GLY A 117 -19.85 -11.94 11.58
CA GLY A 117 -18.80 -11.88 12.59
C GLY A 117 -17.76 -10.80 12.30
N ASN A 118 -16.70 -10.79 13.10
CA ASN A 118 -15.62 -9.80 13.05
C ASN A 118 -14.21 -10.44 12.95
N ALA A 119 -14.15 -11.75 12.68
CA ALA A 119 -12.90 -12.47 12.54
C ALA A 119 -12.46 -12.53 11.07
N VAL A 120 -11.20 -12.16 10.80
CA VAL A 120 -10.58 -12.24 9.48
C VAL A 120 -9.47 -13.29 9.55
N ASP A 121 -9.53 -14.31 8.70
CA ASP A 121 -8.58 -15.45 8.68
C ASP A 121 -7.23 -15.11 8.00
N GLN A 122 -6.87 -13.82 7.93
CA GLN A 122 -5.62 -13.38 7.30
C GLN A 122 -4.83 -12.43 8.21
N PHE A 123 -3.50 -12.46 8.03
CA PHE A 123 -2.58 -11.61 8.79
C PHE A 123 -2.74 -10.12 8.49
N PHE A 124 -3.06 -9.77 7.25
CA PHE A 124 -3.37 -8.39 6.84
C PHE A 124 -4.87 -8.21 6.58
N CYS A 125 -5.42 -7.09 7.06
CA CYS A 125 -6.82 -6.70 6.82
C CYS A 125 -6.99 -6.21 5.36
N GLU A 126 -7.06 -7.14 4.42
CA GLU A 126 -7.31 -6.82 3.02
C GLU A 126 -8.78 -6.53 2.77
N ILE A 127 -9.04 -5.51 1.92
CA ILE A 127 -10.41 -5.08 1.57
C ILE A 127 -11.30 -6.27 1.13
N PRO A 128 -10.86 -7.18 0.23
CA PRO A 128 -11.70 -8.28 -0.21
C PRO A 128 -12.14 -9.23 0.90
N GLN A 129 -11.33 -9.39 1.96
CA GLN A 129 -11.67 -10.27 3.09
C GLN A 129 -12.70 -9.62 4.01
N ILE A 130 -12.58 -8.31 4.25
CA ILE A 130 -13.55 -7.57 5.05
C ILE A 130 -14.91 -7.51 4.34
N LEU A 131 -14.91 -7.39 3.00
CA LEU A 131 -16.14 -7.42 2.21
C LEU A 131 -16.91 -8.74 2.35
N LYS A 132 -16.26 -9.87 2.56
CA LYS A 132 -16.90 -11.16 2.81
C LYS A 132 -17.72 -11.19 4.11
N LEU A 133 -17.35 -10.38 5.09
CA LEU A 133 -18.06 -10.27 6.37
C LEU A 133 -19.23 -9.28 6.33
N SER A 134 -19.36 -8.50 5.26
CA SER A 134 -20.39 -7.47 5.09
C SER A 134 -21.75 -8.07 4.78
N CYS A 135 -22.81 -7.37 5.21
CA CYS A 135 -24.20 -7.69 4.87
C CYS A 135 -24.45 -7.53 3.38
N SER A 136 -25.33 -8.37 2.83
CA SER A 136 -25.72 -8.30 1.41
C SER A 136 -26.26 -6.91 1.05
N GLY A 137 -25.69 -6.30 0.01
CA GLY A 137 -26.08 -4.98 -0.50
C GLY A 137 -25.23 -3.81 0.00
N ALA A 138 -24.64 -3.88 1.19
CA ALA A 138 -23.80 -2.80 1.73
C ALA A 138 -22.42 -2.70 1.04
N TYR A 139 -21.95 -3.80 0.45
CA TYR A 139 -20.64 -3.86 -0.21
C TYR A 139 -20.57 -3.14 -1.57
N LEU A 140 -21.71 -2.77 -2.16
CA LEU A 140 -21.72 -2.15 -3.51
C LEU A 140 -20.93 -0.84 -3.59
N ARG A 141 -20.97 -0.04 -2.51
CA ARG A 141 -20.21 1.20 -2.45
C ARG A 141 -18.70 0.95 -2.50
N GLU A 142 -18.21 0.03 -1.67
CA GLU A 142 -16.77 -0.32 -1.66
C GLU A 142 -16.36 -1.03 -2.95
N PHE A 143 -17.22 -1.90 -3.49
CA PHE A 143 -16.99 -2.53 -4.79
C PHE A 143 -16.86 -1.50 -5.91
N GLY A 144 -17.69 -0.45 -5.92
CA GLY A 144 -17.57 0.67 -6.85
C GLY A 144 -16.25 1.43 -6.71
N LEU A 145 -15.77 1.67 -5.49
CA LEU A 145 -14.47 2.28 -5.23
C LEU A 145 -13.31 1.38 -5.68
N ILE A 146 -13.40 0.07 -5.47
CA ILE A 146 -12.39 -0.89 -5.95
C ILE A 146 -12.32 -0.85 -7.47
N LEU A 147 -13.46 -0.88 -8.17
CA LEU A 147 -13.49 -0.78 -9.64
C LEU A 147 -12.91 0.53 -10.14
N PHE A 148 -13.25 1.64 -9.49
CA PHE A 148 -12.70 2.96 -9.83
C PHE A 148 -11.18 3.01 -9.61
N SER A 149 -10.70 2.52 -8.48
CA SER A 149 -9.27 2.41 -8.19
C SER A 149 -8.56 1.51 -9.21
N ALA A 150 -9.13 0.34 -9.51
CA ALA A 150 -8.59 -0.59 -10.50
C ALA A 150 -8.47 0.06 -11.88
N PHE A 151 -9.44 0.88 -12.29
CA PHE A 151 -9.41 1.63 -13.54
C PHE A 151 -8.26 2.65 -13.56
N ILE A 152 -8.05 3.39 -12.47
CA ILE A 152 -6.92 4.33 -12.34
C ILE A 152 -5.57 3.58 -12.39
N PHE A 153 -5.43 2.50 -11.60
CA PHE A 153 -4.21 1.69 -11.60
C PHE A 153 -3.92 1.10 -12.99
N PHE A 154 -4.94 0.62 -13.69
CA PHE A 154 -4.81 0.13 -15.06
C PHE A 154 -4.38 1.23 -16.02
N GLY A 155 -4.94 2.43 -15.92
CA GLY A 155 -4.54 3.59 -16.73
C GLY A 155 -3.06 3.96 -16.51
N CYS A 156 -2.61 3.99 -15.27
CA CYS A 156 -1.20 4.20 -14.93
C CYS A 156 -0.31 3.07 -15.50
N PHE A 157 -0.74 1.81 -15.41
CA PHE A 157 -0.02 0.68 -15.98
C PHE A 157 0.15 0.82 -17.50
N VAL A 158 -0.95 1.12 -18.21
CA VAL A 158 -0.91 1.36 -19.67
C VAL A 158 0.05 2.50 -19.99
N PHE A 159 0.00 3.60 -19.22
CA PHE A 159 0.92 4.73 -19.41
C PHE A 159 2.39 4.30 -19.23
N ILE A 160 2.71 3.52 -18.21
CA ILE A 160 4.07 2.97 -18.00
C ILE A 160 4.48 2.13 -19.20
N VAL A 161 3.63 1.20 -19.64
CA VAL A 161 3.93 0.32 -20.79
C VAL A 161 4.18 1.14 -22.06
N VAL A 162 3.31 2.10 -22.38
CA VAL A 162 3.46 2.97 -23.56
C VAL A 162 4.75 3.79 -23.48
N SER A 163 5.07 4.35 -22.30
CA SER A 163 6.32 5.09 -22.07
C SER A 163 7.53 4.20 -22.37
N TYR A 164 7.55 2.97 -21.86
CA TYR A 164 8.67 2.04 -22.09
C TYR A 164 8.75 1.53 -23.53
N VAL A 165 7.63 1.31 -24.20
CA VAL A 165 7.64 1.00 -25.64
C VAL A 165 8.31 2.11 -26.43
N GLN A 166 8.00 3.37 -26.12
CA GLN A 166 8.65 4.52 -26.78
C GLN A 166 10.13 4.64 -26.44
N ILE A 167 10.50 4.42 -25.17
CA ILE A 167 11.88 4.41 -24.72
C ILE A 167 12.67 3.34 -25.47
N PHE A 168 12.21 2.10 -25.52
CA PHE A 168 12.90 1.02 -26.20
C PHE A 168 13.02 1.29 -27.71
N ARG A 169 11.98 1.81 -28.36
CA ARG A 169 12.06 2.23 -29.77
C ARG A 169 13.14 3.29 -29.99
N ALA A 170 13.25 4.28 -29.09
CA ALA A 170 14.27 5.33 -29.18
C ALA A 170 15.67 4.77 -28.94
N VAL A 171 15.83 3.92 -27.90
CA VAL A 171 17.13 3.31 -27.54
C VAL A 171 17.66 2.39 -28.66
N LEU A 172 16.81 1.59 -29.26
CA LEU A 172 17.20 0.70 -30.36
C LEU A 172 17.65 1.47 -31.63
N ARG A 173 17.18 2.70 -31.79
CA ARG A 173 17.58 3.60 -32.91
C ARG A 173 18.88 4.39 -32.61
N MET A 174 19.39 4.33 -31.38
CA MET A 174 20.66 5.03 -31.04
C MET A 174 21.85 4.38 -31.77
N PRO A 175 22.68 5.18 -32.48
CA PRO A 175 23.85 4.65 -33.20
C PRO A 175 24.95 4.23 -32.23
N SER A 176 25.06 4.84 -31.05
CA SER A 176 26.10 4.57 -30.05
C SER A 176 25.73 3.40 -29.16
N GLU A 177 26.55 2.35 -29.16
CA GLU A 177 26.41 1.19 -28.27
C GLU A 177 26.57 1.60 -26.80
N GLN A 178 27.50 2.49 -26.49
CA GLN A 178 27.67 3.05 -25.15
C GLN A 178 26.44 3.84 -24.68
N GLY A 179 25.83 4.62 -25.59
CA GLY A 179 24.57 5.32 -25.32
C GLY A 179 23.41 4.38 -25.00
N ARG A 180 23.26 3.29 -25.77
CA ARG A 180 22.27 2.25 -25.53
C ARG A 180 22.47 1.57 -24.18
N HIS A 181 23.69 1.17 -23.86
CA HIS A 181 24.00 0.54 -22.57
C HIS A 181 23.69 1.47 -21.39
N LYS A 182 24.02 2.76 -21.49
CA LYS A 182 23.70 3.76 -20.47
C LYS A 182 22.17 3.94 -20.30
N ALA A 183 21.41 3.97 -21.39
CA ALA A 183 19.96 4.06 -21.36
C ALA A 183 19.33 2.82 -20.69
N PHE A 184 19.76 1.62 -21.07
CA PHE A 184 19.27 0.37 -20.43
C PHE A 184 19.59 0.32 -18.94
N SER A 185 20.82 0.65 -18.54
CA SER A 185 21.22 0.65 -17.13
C SER A 185 20.38 1.63 -16.27
N THR A 186 19.82 2.65 -16.91
CA THR A 186 18.93 3.62 -16.29
C THR A 186 17.48 3.11 -16.16
N CYS A 187 17.00 2.33 -17.14
CA CYS A 187 15.63 1.85 -17.22
C CYS A 187 15.41 0.54 -16.45
N LEU A 188 16.39 -0.37 -16.46
CA LEU A 188 16.27 -1.70 -15.86
C LEU A 188 15.87 -1.71 -14.38
N PRO A 189 16.45 -0.87 -13.50
CA PRO A 189 16.05 -0.82 -12.09
C PRO A 189 14.58 -0.48 -11.92
N HIS A 190 14.06 0.50 -12.67
CA HIS A 190 12.67 0.88 -12.60
C HIS A 190 11.74 -0.23 -13.13
N LEU A 191 12.09 -0.86 -14.26
CA LEU A 191 11.33 -1.99 -14.78
C LEU A 191 11.31 -3.17 -13.82
N ALA A 192 12.42 -3.45 -13.13
CA ALA A 192 12.47 -4.49 -12.10
C ALA A 192 11.49 -4.21 -10.97
N VAL A 193 11.45 -2.96 -10.47
CA VAL A 193 10.51 -2.53 -9.43
C VAL A 193 9.06 -2.64 -9.90
N VAL A 194 8.73 -2.08 -11.07
CA VAL A 194 7.38 -2.13 -11.63
C VAL A 194 6.94 -3.57 -11.88
N SER A 195 7.81 -4.42 -12.43
CA SER A 195 7.50 -5.84 -12.66
C SER A 195 7.23 -6.57 -11.34
N LEU A 196 8.06 -6.32 -10.32
CA LEU A 196 7.88 -6.90 -8.99
C LEU A 196 6.55 -6.46 -8.40
N PHE A 197 6.25 -5.16 -8.42
CA PHE A 197 5.02 -4.59 -7.88
C PHE A 197 3.79 -5.18 -8.57
N VAL A 198 3.76 -5.15 -9.91
CA VAL A 198 2.61 -5.64 -10.69
C VAL A 198 2.44 -7.15 -10.54
N SER A 199 3.53 -7.94 -10.64
CA SER A 199 3.44 -9.40 -10.54
C SER A 199 2.99 -9.87 -9.16
N THR A 200 3.49 -9.26 -8.08
CA THR A 200 3.07 -9.61 -6.72
C THR A 200 1.62 -9.21 -6.46
N ALA A 201 1.19 -8.01 -6.91
CA ALA A 201 -0.19 -7.57 -6.81
C ALA A 201 -1.13 -8.49 -7.62
N MET A 202 -0.79 -8.79 -8.88
CA MET A 202 -1.57 -9.71 -9.73
C MET A 202 -1.70 -11.09 -9.08
N PHE A 203 -0.63 -11.63 -8.54
CA PHE A 203 -0.67 -12.93 -7.85
C PHE A 203 -1.55 -12.88 -6.60
N ALA A 204 -1.46 -11.82 -5.79
CA ALA A 204 -2.27 -11.64 -4.59
C ALA A 204 -3.78 -11.60 -4.89
N TYR A 205 -4.17 -10.87 -5.94
CA TYR A 205 -5.59 -10.63 -6.25
C TYR A 205 -6.22 -11.64 -7.22
N LEU A 206 -5.43 -12.31 -8.08
CA LEU A 206 -5.92 -13.25 -9.08
C LEU A 206 -5.75 -14.73 -8.70
N LYS A 207 -5.15 -15.02 -7.54
CA LYS A 207 -4.96 -16.38 -7.07
C LYS A 207 -6.31 -17.11 -6.93
N PRO A 208 -6.48 -18.29 -7.58
CA PRO A 208 -7.71 -19.07 -7.45
C PRO A 208 -7.90 -19.57 -6.01
N PRO A 209 -9.14 -19.64 -5.50
CA PRO A 209 -9.42 -20.17 -4.16
C PRO A 209 -8.90 -21.58 -3.91
N SER A 210 -8.79 -22.40 -4.97
CA SER A 210 -8.25 -23.77 -4.92
C SER A 210 -6.78 -23.85 -4.50
N PHE A 211 -6.00 -22.77 -4.66
CA PHE A 211 -4.61 -22.69 -4.25
C PHE A 211 -4.44 -21.95 -2.90
N SER A 212 -5.54 -21.66 -2.20
CA SER A 212 -5.50 -20.95 -0.94
C SER A 212 -5.10 -21.89 0.20
N SER A 213 -4.00 -21.56 0.87
CA SER A 213 -3.62 -22.14 2.15
C SER A 213 -3.15 -21.02 3.08
N PRO A 214 -3.37 -21.09 4.40
CA PRO A 214 -2.99 -20.02 5.33
C PRO A 214 -1.52 -19.61 5.23
N SER A 215 -0.62 -20.58 5.03
CA SER A 215 0.81 -20.31 4.87
C SER A 215 1.15 -19.65 3.53
N LEU A 216 0.51 -20.06 2.44
CA LEU A 216 0.73 -19.44 1.13
C LEU A 216 0.18 -18.02 1.11
N ASP A 217 -0.99 -17.80 1.71
CA ASP A 217 -1.62 -16.48 1.79
C ASP A 217 -0.77 -15.50 2.59
N LEU A 218 -0.18 -15.96 3.70
CA LEU A 218 0.76 -15.16 4.48
C LEU A 218 2.02 -14.82 3.67
N VAL A 219 2.63 -15.79 2.99
CA VAL A 219 3.83 -15.55 2.16
C VAL A 219 3.53 -14.55 1.05
N VAL A 220 2.41 -14.71 0.34
CA VAL A 220 2.00 -13.79 -0.73
C VAL A 220 1.75 -12.40 -0.18
N ALA A 221 1.02 -12.28 0.94
CA ALA A 221 0.75 -11.00 1.59
C ALA A 221 2.05 -10.27 1.98
N VAL A 222 3.03 -10.97 2.56
CA VAL A 222 4.36 -10.41 2.86
C VAL A 222 5.09 -10.01 1.57
N LEU A 223 5.06 -10.84 0.53
CA LEU A 223 5.75 -10.54 -0.72
C LEU A 223 5.26 -9.25 -1.35
N TYR A 224 3.95 -9.00 -1.44
CA TYR A 224 3.47 -7.80 -2.13
C TYR A 224 3.43 -6.55 -1.23
N THR A 225 3.37 -6.70 0.10
CA THR A 225 3.32 -5.56 1.02
C THR A 225 4.69 -5.07 1.45
N VAL A 226 5.66 -5.97 1.59
CA VAL A 226 6.98 -5.66 2.17
C VAL A 226 8.07 -5.58 1.11
N VAL A 227 8.08 -6.51 0.15
CA VAL A 227 9.22 -6.61 -0.78
C VAL A 227 9.35 -5.40 -1.69
N PRO A 228 8.31 -4.87 -2.37
CA PRO A 228 8.46 -3.69 -3.22
C PRO A 228 8.95 -2.45 -2.46
N PRO A 229 8.35 -2.03 -1.32
CA PRO A 229 8.84 -0.88 -0.57
C PRO A 229 10.28 -1.02 -0.07
N VAL A 230 10.71 -2.23 0.33
CA VAL A 230 12.08 -2.48 0.77
C VAL A 230 13.06 -2.50 -0.39
N MET A 231 12.68 -3.11 -1.51
CA MET A 231 13.56 -3.23 -2.68
C MET A 231 13.71 -1.91 -3.44
N ASN A 232 12.70 -1.04 -3.44
CA ASN A 232 12.75 0.23 -4.13
C ASN A 232 13.97 1.09 -3.71
N PRO A 233 14.19 1.41 -2.43
CA PRO A 233 15.37 2.17 -2.01
C PRO A 233 16.69 1.48 -2.38
N VAL A 234 16.77 0.15 -2.25
CA VAL A 234 17.97 -0.62 -2.58
C VAL A 234 18.27 -0.53 -4.08
N ILE A 235 17.29 -0.80 -4.94
CA ILE A 235 17.47 -0.77 -6.40
C ILE A 235 17.85 0.63 -6.88
N TYR A 236 17.25 1.69 -6.34
CA TYR A 236 17.58 3.06 -6.72
C TYR A 236 18.89 3.55 -6.11
N SER A 237 19.23 3.18 -4.88
CA SER A 237 20.50 3.55 -4.26
C SER A 237 21.70 2.89 -4.96
N MET A 238 21.54 1.64 -5.39
CA MET A 238 22.58 0.94 -6.18
C MET A 238 22.89 1.62 -7.51
N ARG A 239 22.07 2.53 -8.00
CA ARG A 239 22.33 3.33 -9.19
C ARG A 239 23.21 4.56 -8.91
N ASN A 240 23.13 5.12 -7.71
CA ASN A 240 23.93 6.30 -7.34
C ASN A 240 25.39 5.89 -7.15
N GLN A 241 26.27 6.51 -7.93
CA GLN A 241 27.73 6.21 -7.90
C GLN A 241 28.36 6.59 -6.57
N GLU A 242 27.90 7.67 -5.94
CA GLU A 242 28.38 8.10 -4.62
C GLU A 242 28.00 7.08 -3.53
N ILE A 243 26.75 6.57 -3.57
CA ILE A 243 26.30 5.52 -2.64
C ILE A 243 27.07 4.23 -2.89
N LYS A 244 27.31 3.84 -4.16
CA LYS A 244 28.15 2.67 -4.47
C LYS A 244 29.55 2.81 -3.91
N GLN A 245 30.15 3.98 -4.05
CA GLN A 245 31.49 4.24 -3.54
C GLN A 245 31.51 4.23 -2.00
N ALA A 246 30.50 4.84 -1.36
CA ALA A 246 30.37 4.82 0.09
C ALA A 246 30.18 3.39 0.62
N LEU A 247 29.32 2.59 -0.01
CA LEU A 247 29.12 1.18 0.35
C LEU A 247 30.39 0.34 0.15
N ARG A 248 31.12 0.54 -0.96
CA ARG A 248 32.40 -0.14 -1.20
C ARG A 248 33.43 0.19 -0.13
N LYS A 249 33.51 1.45 0.29
CA LYS A 249 34.41 1.85 1.39
C LYS A 249 33.99 1.17 2.68
N LEU A 250 32.71 1.22 3.03
CA LEU A 250 32.17 0.65 4.27
C LEU A 250 32.42 -0.87 4.36
N PHE A 251 32.08 -1.60 3.30
CA PHE A 251 32.28 -3.06 3.26
C PHE A 251 33.74 -3.46 3.02
N GLY A 252 34.50 -2.70 2.25
CA GLY A 252 35.93 -2.91 2.04
C GLY A 252 36.75 -2.75 3.33
N ASP A 253 36.45 -1.70 4.10
CA ASP A 253 37.09 -1.46 5.40
C ASP A 253 36.66 -2.51 6.45
N THR A 254 35.45 -3.05 6.36
CA THR A 254 34.97 -4.10 7.25
C THR A 254 35.65 -5.44 6.95
N LEU A 255 35.85 -5.79 5.68
CA LEU A 255 36.53 -7.02 5.28
C LEU A 255 38.04 -6.98 5.59
N LEU A 256 38.69 -5.82 5.51
CA LEU A 256 40.11 -5.65 5.87
C LEU A 256 40.37 -5.61 7.39
N ARG A 257 39.34 -5.34 8.22
CA ARG A 257 39.47 -5.39 9.69
C ARG A 257 39.30 -6.80 10.28
N HIS A 258 38.86 -7.75 9.49
CA HIS A 258 38.69 -9.15 9.89
C HIS A 258 39.74 -10.10 9.26
N GLN A 259 40.75 -9.57 8.59
CA GLN A 259 42.00 -10.24 8.22
C GLN A 259 43.17 -9.73 9.09
#